data_49ec6d4d3d608984df648130980aa479
#
_entry.id   49ec6d4d3d608984df648130980aa479
#
_cell.length_a   1.000
_cell.length_b   1.000
_cell.length_c   1.000
_cell.angle_alpha   90.00
_cell.angle_beta   90.00
_cell.angle_gamma   90.00
#
_symmetry.space_group_name_H-M   'P 1'
#
loop_
_entity.id
_entity.type
_entity.pdbx_description
1 polymer ?
#
loop_
_entity_poly.entity_id
_entity_poly.type
_entity_poly.pdbx_seq_one_letter_code
_entity_poly.pdbx_strand_id
1 'polypeptide(L)'
;LSQLLIDYDPSIFGIQEGLLNQVEWIDSTLGNYNFIGVGRDDGKGKGEFCAIYFDTTRYEVMESSTFWLSDTPNKVSVGWDAALERICTYGLFKKKMSGKMVWVFNAHFDHVGEIARKKSSELILKKIKEVNTKSLPVVLMGDFNSNPDSDPIKIFKNHLQDGLEISSTTLKGPRGTFNGFDTIHPMDN
;
A
#
# COMPACT_ATOMS: atom_id res chain seq x y z
N LEU A 1 -7.40 -9.33 13.57
CA LEU A 1 -6.33 -9.09 12.57
C LEU A 1 -5.16 -10.06 12.76
N SER A 2 -4.56 -10.16 13.96
CA SER A 2 -3.40 -11.02 14.21
C SER A 2 -3.65 -12.49 13.86
N GLN A 3 -4.80 -13.06 14.23
CA GLN A 3 -5.13 -14.43 13.87
C GLN A 3 -5.21 -14.63 12.36
N LEU A 4 -5.79 -13.68 11.63
CA LEU A 4 -5.86 -13.71 10.17
C LEU A 4 -4.45 -13.70 9.55
N LEU A 5 -3.55 -12.87 10.04
CA LEU A 5 -2.17 -12.80 9.58
C LEU A 5 -1.39 -14.08 9.90
N ILE A 6 -1.62 -14.69 11.05
CA ILE A 6 -1.03 -15.97 11.41
C ILE A 6 -1.53 -17.07 10.46
N ASP A 7 -2.83 -17.12 10.19
CA ASP A 7 -3.45 -18.15 9.35
C ASP A 7 -3.02 -18.06 7.88
N TYR A 8 -2.82 -16.85 7.36
CA TYR A 8 -2.39 -16.65 5.98
C TYR A 8 -0.87 -16.65 5.79
N ASP A 9 -0.10 -16.43 6.86
CA ASP A 9 1.38 -16.36 6.86
C ASP A 9 1.95 -15.57 5.66
N PRO A 10 1.49 -14.33 5.42
CA PRO A 10 1.93 -13.56 4.26
C PRO A 10 3.40 -13.18 4.42
N SER A 11 4.21 -13.39 3.40
CA SER A 11 5.63 -12.99 3.45
C SER A 11 5.83 -11.48 3.50
N ILE A 12 4.94 -10.73 2.86
CA ILE A 12 4.88 -9.25 2.85
C ILE A 12 3.40 -8.86 2.81
N PHE A 13 3.00 -7.87 3.59
CA PHE A 13 1.64 -7.30 3.56
C PHE A 13 1.65 -5.80 3.85
N GLY A 14 0.63 -5.10 3.40
CA GLY A 14 0.41 -3.68 3.67
C GLY A 14 -0.78 -3.44 4.58
N ILE A 15 -0.70 -2.41 5.38
CA ILE A 15 -1.85 -1.85 6.10
C ILE A 15 -1.96 -0.36 5.80
N GLN A 16 -3.18 0.15 5.89
CA GLN A 16 -3.53 1.57 5.82
C GLN A 16 -4.23 1.98 7.11
N GLU A 17 -4.32 3.28 7.39
CA GLU A 17 -4.98 3.86 8.57
C GLU A 17 -4.41 3.42 9.93
N GLY A 18 -3.28 2.75 9.95
CA GLY A 18 -2.64 2.34 11.20
C GLY A 18 -2.04 3.52 11.95
N LEU A 19 -2.46 3.77 13.19
CA LEU A 19 -1.78 4.70 14.08
C LEU A 19 -0.52 4.05 14.68
N LEU A 20 0.44 4.85 15.12
CA LEU A 20 1.74 4.37 15.61
C LEU A 20 1.59 3.22 16.63
N ASN A 21 0.74 3.39 17.63
CA ASN A 21 0.52 2.37 18.66
C ASN A 21 -0.08 1.05 18.10
N GLN A 22 -0.87 1.13 17.02
CA GLN A 22 -1.42 -0.05 16.34
C GLN A 22 -0.33 -0.75 15.51
N VAL A 23 0.48 0.04 14.82
CA VAL A 23 1.62 -0.46 14.03
C VAL A 23 2.63 -1.17 14.94
N GLU A 24 3.03 -0.54 16.05
CA GLU A 24 3.93 -1.12 17.04
C GLU A 24 3.33 -2.38 17.70
N TRP A 25 2.02 -2.39 17.95
CA TRP A 25 1.35 -3.56 18.49
C TRP A 25 1.38 -4.76 17.53
N ILE A 26 1.14 -4.54 16.23
CA ILE A 26 1.24 -5.59 15.21
C ILE A 26 2.67 -6.13 15.16
N ASP A 27 3.67 -5.25 15.13
CA ASP A 27 5.09 -5.60 15.12
C ASP A 27 5.46 -6.47 16.32
N SER A 28 5.09 -6.05 17.53
CA SER A 28 5.36 -6.80 18.75
C SER A 28 4.63 -8.16 18.83
N THR A 29 3.47 -8.28 18.19
CA THR A 29 2.63 -9.49 18.23
C THR A 29 3.10 -10.54 17.23
N LEU A 30 3.62 -10.14 16.07
CA LEU A 30 3.99 -11.05 15.00
C LEU A 30 5.44 -11.56 15.06
N GLY A 31 6.25 -11.12 16.00
CA GLY A 31 7.57 -11.65 16.37
C GLY A 31 8.63 -11.76 15.27
N ASN A 32 8.29 -12.30 14.10
CA ASN A 32 9.20 -12.46 12.97
C ASN A 32 9.05 -11.36 11.90
N TYR A 33 8.12 -10.44 12.09
CA TYR A 33 7.90 -9.36 11.16
C TYR A 33 8.58 -8.08 11.63
N ASN A 34 8.88 -7.23 10.69
CA ASN A 34 9.25 -5.83 10.88
C ASN A 34 8.50 -5.00 9.83
N PHE A 35 8.48 -3.69 9.96
CA PHE A 35 7.79 -2.82 9.01
C PHE A 35 8.65 -1.65 8.54
N ILE A 36 8.25 -1.09 7.41
CA ILE A 36 8.70 0.20 6.90
C ILE A 36 7.50 1.12 6.73
N GLY A 37 7.72 2.42 6.88
CA GLY A 37 6.70 3.47 6.76
C GLY A 37 6.84 4.51 7.85
N VAL A 38 6.14 5.61 7.67
CA VAL A 38 6.09 6.74 8.61
C VAL A 38 4.66 7.28 8.70
N GLY A 39 4.37 8.01 9.77
CA GLY A 39 3.10 8.73 9.92
C GLY A 39 3.00 9.90 8.95
N ARG A 40 1.82 10.07 8.34
CA ARG A 40 1.59 11.03 7.25
C ARG A 40 1.69 12.50 7.68
N ASP A 41 1.43 12.82 8.97
CA ASP A 41 1.32 14.19 9.44
C ASP A 41 2.68 14.85 9.71
N ASP A 42 3.73 14.07 10.00
CA ASP A 42 5.05 14.62 10.34
C ASP A 42 6.23 13.88 9.69
N GLY A 43 5.95 12.82 8.95
CA GLY A 43 6.98 11.97 8.37
C GLY A 43 7.76 11.16 9.42
N LYS A 44 7.18 10.94 10.59
CA LYS A 44 7.75 10.20 11.72
C LYS A 44 6.69 9.29 12.34
N GLY A 45 6.08 9.71 13.45
CA GLY A 45 5.14 8.91 14.21
C GLY A 45 3.72 9.46 14.28
N LYS A 46 3.43 10.65 13.73
CA LYS A 46 2.11 11.25 13.80
C LYS A 46 1.28 10.98 12.56
N GLY A 47 -0.03 10.78 12.80
CA GLY A 47 -0.99 10.46 11.76
C GLY A 47 -0.98 8.99 11.36
N GLU A 48 -1.72 8.69 10.33
CA GLU A 48 -1.88 7.31 9.84
C GLU A 48 -0.70 6.88 8.99
N PHE A 49 -0.36 5.60 9.10
CA PHE A 49 0.69 4.93 8.34
C PHE A 49 0.10 4.21 7.13
N CYS A 50 0.87 4.16 6.04
CA CYS A 50 0.78 3.15 5.01
C CYS A 50 1.95 2.18 5.20
N ALA A 51 1.91 1.34 6.23
CA ALA A 51 3.03 0.48 6.57
C ALA A 51 3.11 -0.75 5.66
N ILE A 52 4.33 -1.18 5.35
CA ILE A 52 4.62 -2.46 4.69
C ILE A 52 5.34 -3.34 5.69
N TYR A 53 4.70 -4.43 6.09
CA TYR A 53 5.28 -5.46 6.93
C TYR A 53 5.93 -6.55 6.08
N PHE A 54 6.99 -7.14 6.60
CA PHE A 54 7.69 -8.22 5.94
C PHE A 54 8.27 -9.22 6.96
N ASP A 55 8.22 -10.49 6.63
CA ASP A 55 8.85 -11.55 7.41
C ASP A 55 10.38 -11.44 7.30
N THR A 56 11.02 -11.07 8.39
CA THR A 56 12.46 -10.86 8.49
C THR A 56 13.27 -12.14 8.34
N THR A 57 12.64 -13.31 8.50
CA THR A 57 13.29 -14.61 8.22
C THR A 57 13.40 -14.89 6.73
N ARG A 58 12.47 -14.35 5.92
CA ARG A 58 12.34 -14.59 4.48
C ARG A 58 12.90 -13.47 3.62
N TYR A 59 12.81 -12.20 4.09
CA TYR A 59 13.18 -11.01 3.33
C TYR A 59 14.10 -10.08 4.11
N GLU A 60 14.88 -9.29 3.38
CA GLU A 60 15.61 -8.13 3.85
C GLU A 60 15.23 -6.91 3.01
N VAL A 61 15.16 -5.73 3.64
CA VAL A 61 14.91 -4.45 2.97
C VAL A 61 16.23 -3.88 2.50
N MET A 62 16.36 -3.62 1.20
CA MET A 62 17.55 -3.04 0.58
C MET A 62 17.46 -1.52 0.50
N GLU A 63 16.24 -1.02 0.28
CA GLU A 63 15.94 0.40 0.14
C GLU A 63 14.48 0.63 0.55
N SER A 64 14.18 1.75 1.21
CA SER A 64 12.80 2.13 1.52
C SER A 64 12.64 3.63 1.66
N SER A 65 11.45 4.12 1.36
CA SER A 65 11.07 5.52 1.60
C SER A 65 9.54 5.66 1.62
N THR A 66 9.08 6.82 2.08
CA THR A 66 7.69 7.25 1.98
C THR A 66 7.65 8.61 1.31
N PHE A 67 6.66 8.85 0.46
CA PHE A 67 6.45 10.15 -0.18
C PHE A 67 4.97 10.53 -0.10
N TRP A 68 4.71 11.85 -0.13
CA TRP A 68 3.35 12.40 -0.11
C TRP A 68 2.75 12.43 -1.50
N LEU A 69 1.49 12.08 -1.58
CA LEU A 69 0.71 12.10 -2.81
C LEU A 69 0.25 13.54 -3.09
N SER A 70 1.19 14.37 -3.53
CA SER A 70 1.02 15.81 -3.73
C SER A 70 1.99 16.35 -4.78
N ASP A 71 1.87 17.63 -5.12
CA ASP A 71 2.84 18.35 -5.97
C ASP A 71 4.22 18.51 -5.32
N THR A 72 4.32 18.28 -4.01
CA THR A 72 5.57 18.35 -3.24
C THR A 72 5.84 17.04 -2.49
N PRO A 73 6.14 15.94 -3.20
CA PRO A 73 6.12 14.59 -2.62
C PRO A 73 7.21 14.33 -1.56
N ASN A 74 8.22 15.16 -1.48
CA ASN A 74 9.35 14.98 -0.56
C ASN A 74 9.15 15.66 0.81
N LYS A 75 7.98 16.23 1.06
CA LYS A 75 7.63 16.88 2.33
C LYS A 75 6.16 16.67 2.66
N VAL A 76 5.82 16.75 3.94
CA VAL A 76 4.44 16.72 4.42
C VAL A 76 3.61 17.77 3.66
N SER A 77 2.58 17.32 2.98
CA SER A 77 1.70 18.20 2.20
C SER A 77 0.42 17.50 1.76
N VAL A 78 -0.64 18.28 1.65
CA VAL A 78 -1.90 17.87 1.03
C VAL A 78 -1.80 18.09 -0.48
N GLY A 79 -2.22 17.11 -1.28
CA GLY A 79 -2.14 17.15 -2.73
C GLY A 79 -3.44 17.56 -3.40
N TRP A 80 -3.34 18.49 -4.35
CA TRP A 80 -4.43 18.90 -5.27
C TRP A 80 -5.73 19.25 -4.53
N ASP A 81 -6.80 18.46 -4.75
CA ASP A 81 -8.11 18.58 -4.10
C ASP A 81 -8.33 17.57 -2.95
N ALA A 82 -7.26 16.97 -2.45
CA ALA A 82 -7.34 16.02 -1.33
C ALA A 82 -7.81 16.71 -0.05
N ALA A 83 -8.57 16.00 0.76
CA ALA A 83 -9.03 16.47 2.06
C ALA A 83 -7.94 16.40 3.15
N LEU A 84 -7.01 15.45 3.00
CA LEU A 84 -5.96 15.16 3.99
C LEU A 84 -4.65 14.80 3.28
N GLU A 85 -3.56 14.81 4.06
CA GLU A 85 -2.29 14.25 3.63
C GLU A 85 -2.46 12.78 3.27
N ARG A 86 -1.95 12.40 2.10
CA ARG A 86 -1.93 11.02 1.63
C ARG A 86 -0.52 10.62 1.26
N ILE A 87 -0.17 9.39 1.55
CA ILE A 87 1.20 8.89 1.38
C ILE A 87 1.24 7.57 0.63
N CYS A 88 2.40 7.30 0.06
CA CYS A 88 2.78 6.01 -0.47
C CYS A 88 4.13 5.63 0.12
N THR A 89 4.18 4.49 0.83
CA THR A 89 5.41 3.86 1.29
C THR A 89 5.87 2.84 0.26
N TYR A 90 7.16 2.75 0.01
CA TYR A 90 7.72 1.74 -0.87
C TYR A 90 9.04 1.18 -0.34
N GLY A 91 9.36 -0.03 -0.78
CA GLY A 91 10.65 -0.65 -0.48
C GLY A 91 11.07 -1.67 -1.53
N LEU A 92 12.39 -1.86 -1.63
CA LEU A 92 13.01 -2.93 -2.37
C LEU A 92 13.31 -4.08 -1.42
N PHE A 93 12.63 -5.20 -1.63
CA PHE A 93 12.77 -6.39 -0.79
C PHE A 93 13.56 -7.46 -1.53
N LYS A 94 14.53 -8.06 -0.84
CA LYS A 94 15.32 -9.18 -1.35
C LYS A 94 14.98 -10.46 -0.60
N LYS A 95 14.57 -11.48 -1.31
CA LYS A 95 14.30 -12.81 -0.75
C LYS A 95 15.62 -13.48 -0.38
N LYS A 96 15.85 -13.75 0.91
CA LYS A 96 17.11 -14.26 1.46
C LYS A 96 17.58 -15.56 0.81
N MET A 97 16.65 -16.53 0.62
CA MET A 97 17.02 -17.83 0.05
C MET A 97 17.43 -17.78 -1.42
N SER A 98 16.81 -16.92 -2.24
CA SER A 98 17.01 -16.95 -3.70
C SER A 98 17.75 -15.73 -4.24
N GLY A 99 17.93 -14.69 -3.43
CA GLY A 99 18.46 -13.41 -3.86
C GLY A 99 17.55 -12.59 -4.79
N LYS A 100 16.36 -13.11 -5.14
CA LYS A 100 15.39 -12.40 -6.00
C LYS A 100 14.88 -11.16 -5.29
N MET A 101 14.68 -10.09 -6.07
CA MET A 101 14.24 -8.79 -5.56
C MET A 101 12.88 -8.40 -6.13
N VAL A 102 12.11 -7.64 -5.36
CA VAL A 102 10.80 -7.10 -5.74
C VAL A 102 10.61 -5.73 -5.11
N TRP A 103 10.11 -4.78 -5.88
CA TRP A 103 9.61 -3.51 -5.36
C TRP A 103 8.19 -3.68 -4.87
N VAL A 104 7.90 -3.22 -3.67
CA VAL A 104 6.56 -3.21 -3.08
C VAL A 104 6.19 -1.78 -2.73
N PHE A 105 5.01 -1.36 -3.16
CA PHE A 105 4.42 -0.05 -2.90
C PHE A 105 3.10 -0.25 -2.15
N ASN A 106 2.86 0.56 -1.13
CA ASN A 106 1.61 0.60 -0.37
C ASN A 106 1.11 2.04 -0.26
N ALA A 107 -0.10 2.31 -0.73
CA ALA A 107 -0.66 3.65 -0.81
C ALA A 107 -2.04 3.73 -0.17
N HIS A 108 -2.39 4.92 0.33
CA HIS A 108 -3.76 5.24 0.73
C HIS A 108 -4.18 6.55 0.05
N PHE A 109 -5.13 6.43 -0.87
CA PHE A 109 -5.62 7.55 -1.66
C PHE A 109 -6.64 8.39 -0.90
N ASP A 110 -6.88 9.61 -1.39
CA ASP A 110 -7.89 10.47 -0.80
C ASP A 110 -9.30 9.97 -1.11
N HIS A 111 -10.17 10.04 -0.10
CA HIS A 111 -11.55 9.56 -0.20
C HIS A 111 -12.50 10.59 -0.83
N VAL A 112 -12.10 11.87 -0.93
CA VAL A 112 -12.89 12.97 -1.48
C VAL A 112 -12.37 13.40 -2.85
N GLY A 113 -11.07 13.74 -2.93
CA GLY A 113 -10.46 14.40 -4.08
C GLY A 113 -10.33 13.50 -5.30
N GLU A 114 -11.11 13.72 -6.33
CA GLU A 114 -11.02 12.95 -7.60
C GLU A 114 -9.75 13.27 -8.37
N ILE A 115 -9.36 14.54 -8.42
CA ILE A 115 -8.11 14.97 -9.06
C ILE A 115 -6.93 14.40 -8.30
N ALA A 116 -6.97 14.42 -6.97
CA ALA A 116 -5.94 13.86 -6.11
C ALA A 116 -5.73 12.36 -6.38
N ARG A 117 -6.80 11.56 -6.48
CA ARG A 117 -6.70 10.13 -6.79
C ARG A 117 -6.05 9.89 -8.15
N LYS A 118 -6.50 10.59 -9.18
CA LYS A 118 -5.94 10.48 -10.54
C LYS A 118 -4.46 10.86 -10.56
N LYS A 119 -4.11 12.00 -9.98
CA LYS A 119 -2.73 12.50 -9.90
C LYS A 119 -1.83 11.61 -9.05
N SER A 120 -2.37 11.01 -8.00
CA SER A 120 -1.66 10.03 -7.18
C SER A 120 -1.24 8.81 -7.99
N SER A 121 -2.12 8.29 -8.86
CA SER A 121 -1.77 7.16 -9.74
C SER A 121 -0.64 7.52 -10.71
N GLU A 122 -0.71 8.70 -11.34
CA GLU A 122 0.35 9.20 -12.23
C GLU A 122 1.69 9.36 -11.47
N LEU A 123 1.65 9.90 -10.27
CA LEU A 123 2.83 10.12 -9.42
C LEU A 123 3.48 8.81 -8.98
N ILE A 124 2.68 7.82 -8.57
CA ILE A 124 3.18 6.49 -8.18
C ILE A 124 3.86 5.81 -9.38
N LEU A 125 3.24 5.82 -10.56
CA LEU A 125 3.86 5.24 -11.76
C LEU A 125 5.17 5.95 -12.13
N LYS A 126 5.22 7.28 -12.00
CA LYS A 126 6.45 8.06 -12.16
C LYS A 126 7.52 7.62 -11.16
N LYS A 127 7.15 7.46 -9.87
CA LYS A 127 8.07 7.00 -8.82
C LYS A 127 8.56 5.57 -9.08
N ILE A 128 7.69 4.66 -9.49
CA ILE A 128 8.08 3.30 -9.88
C ILE A 128 9.14 3.35 -10.99
N LYS A 129 8.91 4.14 -12.04
CA LYS A 129 9.86 4.29 -13.14
C LYS A 129 11.19 4.89 -12.69
N GLU A 130 11.16 5.84 -11.76
CA GLU A 130 12.34 6.52 -11.22
C GLU A 130 13.24 5.55 -10.43
N VAL A 131 12.66 4.74 -9.52
CA VAL A 131 13.44 3.87 -8.62
C VAL A 131 13.75 2.51 -9.25
N ASN A 132 12.89 1.99 -10.12
CA ASN A 132 13.04 0.67 -10.71
C ASN A 132 13.86 0.68 -12.01
N THR A 133 15.09 1.17 -11.95
CA THR A 133 15.99 1.26 -13.11
C THR A 133 16.44 -0.11 -13.64
N LYS A 134 16.25 -1.19 -12.86
CA LYS A 134 16.63 -2.56 -13.23
C LYS A 134 15.45 -3.39 -13.75
N SER A 135 14.29 -2.80 -13.94
CA SER A 135 13.07 -3.49 -14.40
C SER A 135 12.73 -4.74 -13.56
N LEU A 136 12.89 -4.63 -12.24
CA LEU A 136 12.52 -5.68 -11.29
C LEU A 136 10.99 -5.79 -11.20
N PRO A 137 10.44 -6.94 -10.77
CA PRO A 137 9.03 -7.08 -10.47
C PRO A 137 8.55 -6.00 -9.50
N VAL A 138 7.31 -5.54 -9.70
CA VAL A 138 6.65 -4.53 -8.87
C VAL A 138 5.32 -5.07 -8.37
N VAL A 139 5.05 -4.89 -7.09
CA VAL A 139 3.73 -5.07 -6.48
C VAL A 139 3.27 -3.71 -5.95
N LEU A 140 2.11 -3.28 -6.39
CA LEU A 140 1.42 -2.12 -5.87
C LEU A 140 0.16 -2.58 -5.16
N MET A 141 0.01 -2.20 -3.90
CA MET A 141 -1.15 -2.50 -3.07
C MET A 141 -1.59 -1.24 -2.32
N GLY A 142 -2.77 -1.28 -1.71
CA GLY A 142 -3.27 -0.18 -0.89
C GLY A 142 -4.78 -0.02 -0.93
N ASP A 143 -5.23 1.00 -0.22
CA ASP A 143 -6.59 1.52 -0.36
C ASP A 143 -6.58 2.69 -1.35
N PHE A 144 -7.07 2.45 -2.54
CA PHE A 144 -7.11 3.46 -3.59
C PHE A 144 -8.37 4.34 -3.54
N ASN A 145 -9.30 4.09 -2.63
CA ASN A 145 -10.58 4.80 -2.53
C ASN A 145 -11.25 4.97 -3.90
N SER A 146 -11.22 3.93 -4.71
CA SER A 146 -11.56 3.97 -6.13
C SER A 146 -12.19 2.68 -6.60
N ASN A 147 -13.23 2.78 -7.39
CA ASN A 147 -13.84 1.62 -8.05
C ASN A 147 -12.92 1.06 -9.15
N PRO A 148 -13.02 -0.24 -9.46
CA PRO A 148 -12.17 -0.91 -10.45
C PRO A 148 -12.19 -0.28 -11.85
N ASP A 149 -13.27 0.39 -12.21
CA ASP A 149 -13.48 1.04 -13.53
C ASP A 149 -13.18 2.55 -13.52
N SER A 150 -12.72 3.09 -12.42
CA SER A 150 -12.40 4.51 -12.29
C SER A 150 -11.09 4.88 -13.01
N ASP A 151 -10.93 6.17 -13.32
CA ASP A 151 -9.72 6.69 -13.98
C ASP A 151 -8.41 6.35 -13.25
N PRO A 152 -8.32 6.49 -11.89
CA PRO A 152 -7.11 6.14 -11.17
C PRO A 152 -6.68 4.68 -11.38
N ILE A 153 -7.64 3.76 -11.39
CA ILE A 153 -7.36 2.32 -11.58
C ILE A 153 -7.03 2.01 -13.05
N LYS A 154 -7.72 2.63 -14.02
CA LYS A 154 -7.38 2.50 -15.45
C LYS A 154 -5.95 2.96 -15.75
N ILE A 155 -5.48 4.02 -15.09
CA ILE A 155 -4.10 4.47 -15.22
C ILE A 155 -3.12 3.38 -14.80
N PHE A 156 -3.37 2.71 -13.67
CA PHE A 156 -2.54 1.57 -13.24
C PHE A 156 -2.62 0.39 -14.21
N LYS A 157 -3.81 0.01 -14.66
CA LYS A 157 -4.03 -1.13 -15.58
C LYS A 157 -3.32 -0.97 -16.93
N ASN A 158 -2.99 0.25 -17.35
CA ASN A 158 -2.18 0.49 -18.55
C ASN A 158 -0.69 0.09 -18.37
N HIS A 159 -0.24 -0.12 -17.14
CA HIS A 159 1.16 -0.37 -16.82
C HIS A 159 1.40 -1.60 -15.93
N LEU A 160 0.39 -2.00 -15.15
CA LEU A 160 0.42 -3.10 -14.18
C LEU A 160 -0.77 -4.01 -14.46
N GLN A 161 -0.64 -5.26 -14.06
CA GLN A 161 -1.72 -6.24 -14.13
C GLN A 161 -2.51 -6.24 -12.82
N ASP A 162 -3.83 -6.34 -12.92
CA ASP A 162 -4.70 -6.48 -11.77
C ASP A 162 -4.58 -7.90 -11.21
N GLY A 163 -4.16 -8.01 -9.94
CA GLY A 163 -3.95 -9.29 -9.28
C GLY A 163 -5.22 -10.16 -9.22
N LEU A 164 -6.39 -9.53 -9.12
CA LEU A 164 -7.67 -10.27 -9.13
C LEU A 164 -7.96 -10.87 -10.51
N GLU A 165 -7.67 -10.14 -11.59
CA GLU A 165 -7.91 -10.59 -12.96
C GLU A 165 -6.97 -11.70 -13.41
N ILE A 166 -5.71 -11.67 -12.94
CA ILE A 166 -4.69 -12.67 -13.33
C ILE A 166 -4.61 -13.86 -12.39
N SER A 167 -5.33 -13.83 -11.26
CA SER A 167 -5.31 -14.92 -10.28
C SER A 167 -5.91 -16.20 -10.87
N SER A 168 -5.20 -17.31 -10.73
CA SER A 168 -5.72 -18.65 -11.06
C SER A 168 -6.59 -19.25 -9.94
N THR A 169 -6.65 -18.59 -8.78
CA THR A 169 -7.44 -19.07 -7.64
C THR A 169 -8.75 -18.30 -7.53
N THR A 170 -9.80 -18.99 -7.10
CA THR A 170 -11.10 -18.34 -6.85
C THR A 170 -10.97 -17.36 -5.69
N LEU A 171 -11.54 -16.17 -5.86
CA LEU A 171 -11.68 -15.19 -4.80
C LEU A 171 -12.40 -15.80 -3.59
N LYS A 172 -11.81 -15.64 -2.41
CA LYS A 172 -12.43 -16.01 -1.14
C LYS A 172 -12.94 -14.74 -0.45
N GLY A 173 -14.24 -14.66 -0.25
CA GLY A 173 -14.90 -13.50 0.36
C GLY A 173 -15.60 -12.58 -0.65
N PRO A 174 -16.17 -11.47 -0.20
CA PRO A 174 -16.86 -10.51 -1.05
C PRO A 174 -15.88 -9.79 -2.00
N ARG A 175 -16.39 -9.32 -3.13
CA ARG A 175 -15.61 -8.50 -4.06
C ARG A 175 -15.38 -7.09 -3.51
N GLY A 176 -16.41 -6.51 -2.90
CA GLY A 176 -16.30 -5.19 -2.26
C GLY A 176 -15.52 -5.25 -0.97
N THR A 177 -14.67 -4.26 -0.74
CA THR A 177 -13.83 -4.14 0.48
C THR A 177 -14.33 -3.07 1.44
N PHE A 178 -15.26 -2.23 0.98
CA PHE A 178 -15.89 -1.21 1.81
C PHE A 178 -17.39 -1.52 2.00
N ASN A 179 -17.85 -1.57 3.25
CA ASN A 179 -19.23 -1.90 3.59
C ASN A 179 -19.99 -0.73 4.27
N GLY A 180 -19.40 0.48 4.31
CA GLY A 180 -20.02 1.64 4.95
C GLY A 180 -20.27 1.45 6.45
N PHE A 181 -19.52 0.54 7.11
CA PHE A 181 -19.76 0.08 8.49
C PHE A 181 -21.11 -0.65 8.68
N ASP A 182 -21.78 -1.03 7.58
CA ASP A 182 -22.95 -1.90 7.62
C ASP A 182 -22.50 -3.36 7.63
N THR A 183 -22.75 -4.04 8.76
CA THR A 183 -22.40 -5.46 8.93
C THR A 183 -23.49 -6.41 8.45
N ILE A 184 -24.67 -5.89 8.10
CA ILE A 184 -25.86 -6.68 7.72
C ILE A 184 -25.96 -6.78 6.19
N HIS A 185 -25.62 -5.71 5.47
CA HIS A 185 -25.71 -5.63 4.01
C HIS A 185 -24.33 -5.22 3.46
N PRO A 186 -23.40 -6.17 3.26
CA PRO A 186 -22.13 -5.85 2.63
C PRO A 186 -22.42 -5.32 1.22
N MET A 187 -21.87 -4.15 0.90
CA MET A 187 -22.03 -3.57 -0.45
C MET A 187 -21.32 -4.46 -1.46
N ASP A 188 -22.09 -5.08 -2.35
CA ASP A 188 -21.58 -5.69 -3.57
C ASP A 188 -21.22 -4.55 -4.55
N ASN A 189 -19.95 -4.19 -4.60
CA ASN A 189 -19.42 -3.26 -5.60
C ASN A 189 -18.68 -4.02 -6.70
#